data_79ba69de6e1c45f243b14a089e01d668
#
_entry.id   79ba69de6e1c45f243b14a089e01d668
#
_cell.length_a   1.000
_cell.length_b   1.000
_cell.length_c   1.000
_cell.angle_alpha   90.00
_cell.angle_beta   90.00
_cell.angle_gamma   90.00
#
_symmetry.space_group_name_H-M   'P 1'
#
loop_
_entity.id
_entity.type
_entity.pdbx_description
1 polymer ?
#
loop_
_entity_poly.entity_id
_entity_poly.type
_entity_poly.pdbx_seq_one_letter_code
_entity_poly.pdbx_strand_id
1 'polypeptide(L)'
;MATQRQSSQIEDFDDEDNLFYEVHEVVVRKLGHVPIAKGDFHLLPVGVQRFIAKWVQICQPRGLYICDGSQAEATEIIHKLEDRGTLHKLTSKKYESNYICRTDPADVARVESKTWMCTENKYDTVPHVATGAQGILGRWLSPDDAKKSMKSFEGCMAVMARVSNEVWKVLAEGDGEFVKCLHSMGCPRPSQRKIINHWPCNPEGVFIGHFPAKREIASFGSGYGGNSLLGKKCFALRIACNIAREEGWLAEHMLIMGLTNKKTGKETFVCAAFPSACGKTNMAMLTPSIPDYDVRCVGDDIAWLKFDKDGVLHAINPEAGFFGVCPGTNMKTNPNAMLTCMKNSIFTNVAETADGEFFWEGLEDEIENKSVSITNWLGQPWKIGDGGKAAHPNSRFCCPASQCPIIHPKWEDKKGVPISAFIFGGRRPQGVPLVFESFGWEHGVMVGACVKSEATAAAEFKGKQIMHDPMAMRPFLGYNFGKYLEHWLSLDKAPNKVPKIFHVNWFRVDDKGQFLWPGFGDNIRVLDWIVRRCEGEENMSIKSPIGHLPKKGSINLNGLGKLDWDQLFSLPKHYWEADNDESRHFLNQQVGEDLPKVIREQLKAQGQRIEEELFY
;
A
#
# COMPACT_ATOMS: atom_id res chain seq x y z
N MET A 1 -35.11 -9.05 15.82
CA MET A 1 -36.32 -8.83 15.02
C MET A 1 -36.45 -7.33 14.84
N ALA A 2 -36.37 -6.86 13.62
CA ALA A 2 -36.65 -5.47 13.27
C ALA A 2 -38.12 -5.39 12.88
N THR A 3 -38.88 -4.54 13.55
CA THR A 3 -40.26 -4.21 13.18
C THR A 3 -40.25 -2.83 12.55
N GLN A 4 -40.71 -2.76 11.31
CA GLN A 4 -40.91 -1.52 10.62
C GLN A 4 -42.13 -0.78 11.18
N ARG A 5 -42.00 0.46 11.56
CA ARG A 5 -43.12 1.37 11.74
C ARG A 5 -42.95 2.55 10.79
N GLN A 6 -43.95 2.78 9.96
CA GLN A 6 -44.17 4.07 9.30
C GLN A 6 -44.63 5.06 10.35
N SER A 7 -43.93 6.18 10.52
CA SER A 7 -44.49 7.41 11.02
C SER A 7 -43.45 8.46 11.32
N SER A 8 -43.65 9.54 10.92
CA SER A 8 -43.74 10.94 11.36
C SER A 8 -43.29 11.86 10.24
N GLN A 9 -44.23 12.68 9.88
CA GLN A 9 -44.05 13.85 9.03
C GLN A 9 -43.21 14.85 9.82
N ILE A 10 -42.11 15.32 9.27
CA ILE A 10 -41.37 16.47 9.79
C ILE A 10 -41.62 17.59 8.78
N GLU A 11 -42.34 18.61 9.23
CA GLU A 11 -42.48 19.87 8.49
C GLU A 11 -41.15 20.65 8.64
N ASP A 12 -40.50 20.95 7.52
CA ASP A 12 -39.38 21.88 7.49
C ASP A 12 -39.93 23.26 7.21
N PHE A 13 -39.75 24.20 8.14
CA PHE A 13 -40.44 25.49 8.18
C PHE A 13 -39.83 26.59 7.29
N ASP A 14 -38.78 26.28 6.50
CA ASP A 14 -38.04 27.31 5.75
C ASP A 14 -38.15 27.25 4.23
N ASP A 15 -39.02 26.40 3.65
CA ASP A 15 -39.28 26.40 2.20
C ASP A 15 -40.79 26.42 1.92
N GLU A 16 -41.22 27.27 1.00
CA GLU A 16 -42.63 27.47 0.59
C GLU A 16 -43.24 26.23 -0.11
N ASP A 17 -42.45 25.18 -0.38
CA ASP A 17 -42.89 23.87 -0.83
C ASP A 17 -42.86 22.89 0.33
N ASN A 18 -44.02 22.45 0.82
CA ASN A 18 -44.17 21.39 1.82
C ASN A 18 -43.50 20.07 1.32
N LEU A 19 -42.25 19.89 1.67
CA LEU A 19 -41.51 18.65 1.41
C LEU A 19 -41.77 17.65 2.54
N PHE A 20 -42.53 16.61 2.26
CA PHE A 20 -42.72 15.48 3.18
C PHE A 20 -41.60 14.48 3.00
N TYR A 21 -40.93 14.13 4.08
CA TYR A 21 -39.94 13.07 4.09
C TYR A 21 -40.52 11.84 4.79
N GLU A 22 -40.49 10.71 4.08
CA GLU A 22 -40.78 9.43 4.68
C GLU A 22 -39.55 8.94 5.44
N VAL A 23 -39.64 8.80 6.76
CA VAL A 23 -38.54 8.33 7.60
C VAL A 23 -38.68 6.82 7.80
N HIS A 24 -37.74 6.05 7.23
CA HIS A 24 -37.57 4.65 7.55
C HIS A 24 -36.70 4.50 8.78
N GLU A 25 -37.03 3.57 9.67
CA GLU A 25 -36.25 3.31 10.89
C GLU A 25 -36.08 1.83 11.17
N VAL A 26 -35.02 1.49 11.91
CA VAL A 26 -34.81 0.17 12.48
C VAL A 26 -34.79 0.24 14.00
N VAL A 27 -35.35 -0.76 14.66
CA VAL A 27 -35.28 -0.88 16.11
C VAL A 27 -34.09 -1.75 16.50
N VAL A 28 -33.11 -1.13 17.13
CA VAL A 28 -31.91 -1.81 17.61
C VAL A 28 -32.06 -2.12 19.10
N ARG A 29 -31.90 -3.37 19.49
CA ARG A 29 -32.02 -3.81 20.90
C ARG A 29 -31.10 -2.97 21.79
N LYS A 30 -31.63 -2.48 22.90
CA LYS A 30 -30.97 -1.60 23.89
C LYS A 30 -30.74 -0.15 23.45
N LEU A 31 -30.85 0.19 22.18
CA LEU A 31 -30.67 1.57 21.68
C LEU A 31 -32.02 2.21 21.33
N GLY A 32 -33.00 1.43 20.86
CA GLY A 32 -34.27 1.95 20.40
C GLY A 32 -34.31 2.22 18.91
N HIS A 33 -35.02 3.26 18.50
CA HIS A 33 -35.25 3.62 17.12
C HIS A 33 -34.03 4.33 16.51
N VAL A 34 -33.58 3.87 15.35
CA VAL A 34 -32.48 4.45 14.58
C VAL A 34 -32.99 4.77 13.18
N PRO A 35 -33.06 6.05 12.79
CA PRO A 35 -33.57 6.44 11.47
C PRO A 35 -32.63 6.01 10.36
N ILE A 36 -33.20 5.68 9.20
CA ILE A 36 -32.47 5.36 7.96
C ILE A 36 -32.59 6.57 7.03
N ALA A 37 -31.50 7.29 6.85
CA ALA A 37 -31.44 8.47 5.99
C ALA A 37 -31.45 8.12 4.49
N LYS A 38 -30.92 6.93 4.13
CA LYS A 38 -30.91 6.42 2.75
C LYS A 38 -30.78 4.91 2.73
N GLY A 39 -31.38 4.28 1.72
CA GLY A 39 -31.32 2.84 1.46
C GLY A 39 -32.34 2.04 2.27
N ASP A 40 -32.36 0.73 2.04
CA ASP A 40 -33.24 -0.20 2.74
C ASP A 40 -32.43 -1.24 3.50
N PHE A 41 -32.56 -1.20 4.83
CA PHE A 41 -31.86 -2.12 5.73
C PHE A 41 -32.28 -3.59 5.55
N HIS A 42 -33.55 -3.81 5.17
CA HIS A 42 -34.12 -5.15 5.05
C HIS A 42 -33.66 -5.88 3.78
N LEU A 43 -33.20 -5.13 2.77
CA LEU A 43 -32.61 -5.72 1.55
C LEU A 43 -31.16 -6.20 1.77
N LEU A 44 -30.53 -5.83 2.89
CA LEU A 44 -29.17 -6.28 3.18
C LEU A 44 -29.14 -7.75 3.59
N PRO A 45 -28.11 -8.52 3.23
CA PRO A 45 -27.91 -9.87 3.74
C PRO A 45 -27.89 -9.90 5.27
N VAL A 46 -28.44 -10.97 5.86
CA VAL A 46 -28.60 -11.10 7.33
C VAL A 46 -27.28 -10.92 8.08
N GLY A 47 -26.17 -11.44 7.53
CA GLY A 47 -24.84 -11.25 8.11
C GLY A 47 -24.43 -9.78 8.20
N VAL A 48 -24.76 -8.97 7.17
CA VAL A 48 -24.51 -7.53 7.14
C VAL A 48 -25.42 -6.80 8.12
N GLN A 49 -26.70 -7.13 8.16
CA GLN A 49 -27.65 -6.55 9.15
C GLN A 49 -27.15 -6.76 10.58
N ARG A 50 -26.69 -7.98 10.91
CA ARG A 50 -26.13 -8.29 12.24
C ARG A 50 -24.86 -7.49 12.54
N PHE A 51 -23.99 -7.33 11.57
CA PHE A 51 -22.78 -6.54 11.71
C PHE A 51 -23.10 -5.06 11.96
N ILE A 52 -24.00 -4.46 11.18
CA ILE A 52 -24.46 -3.08 11.38
C ILE A 52 -25.10 -2.92 12.76
N ALA A 53 -26.03 -3.79 13.13
CA ALA A 53 -26.70 -3.71 14.43
C ALA A 53 -25.72 -3.78 15.62
N LYS A 54 -24.70 -4.65 15.54
CA LYS A 54 -23.62 -4.71 16.54
C LYS A 54 -22.93 -3.37 16.71
N TRP A 55 -22.51 -2.74 15.61
CA TRP A 55 -21.75 -1.51 15.65
C TRP A 55 -22.62 -0.28 15.94
N VAL A 56 -23.87 -0.28 15.54
CA VAL A 56 -24.86 0.74 15.93
C VAL A 56 -25.02 0.77 17.46
N GLN A 57 -25.07 -0.37 18.13
CA GLN A 57 -25.12 -0.41 19.61
C GLN A 57 -23.88 0.20 20.27
N ILE A 58 -22.69 0.07 19.66
CA ILE A 58 -21.44 0.59 20.21
C ILE A 58 -21.26 2.05 19.84
N CYS A 59 -21.44 2.41 18.57
CA CYS A 59 -21.18 3.75 18.05
C CYS A 59 -22.31 4.73 18.28
N GLN A 60 -23.52 4.26 18.53
CA GLN A 60 -24.74 5.07 18.79
C GLN A 60 -24.91 6.21 17.76
N PRO A 61 -24.94 5.90 16.45
CA PRO A 61 -25.10 6.93 15.42
C PRO A 61 -26.47 7.58 15.47
N ARG A 62 -26.59 8.79 14.97
CA ARG A 62 -27.89 9.48 14.82
C ARG A 62 -28.80 8.82 13.78
N GLY A 63 -28.22 8.10 12.82
CA GLY A 63 -28.95 7.42 11.78
C GLY A 63 -28.05 6.54 10.92
N LEU A 64 -28.65 5.82 10.00
CA LEU A 64 -28.00 4.97 9.03
C LEU A 64 -28.10 5.57 7.63
N TYR A 65 -27.01 5.52 6.90
CA TYR A 65 -26.96 5.84 5.48
C TYR A 65 -26.38 4.63 4.75
N ILE A 66 -27.19 3.94 3.97
CA ILE A 66 -26.81 2.73 3.25
C ILE A 66 -26.49 3.14 1.82
N CYS A 67 -25.21 3.10 1.47
CA CYS A 67 -24.75 3.46 0.13
C CYS A 67 -25.14 2.40 -0.91
N ASP A 68 -25.52 2.86 -2.09
CA ASP A 68 -25.78 2.01 -3.27
C ASP A 68 -24.53 1.84 -4.17
N GLY A 69 -23.50 2.68 -3.97
CA GLY A 69 -22.26 2.65 -4.73
C GLY A 69 -22.35 3.27 -6.12
N SER A 70 -23.45 3.97 -6.45
CA SER A 70 -23.62 4.63 -7.74
C SER A 70 -22.76 5.87 -7.89
N GLN A 71 -22.52 6.28 -9.14
CA GLN A 71 -21.82 7.54 -9.44
C GLN A 71 -22.62 8.75 -8.97
N ALA A 72 -23.95 8.69 -9.04
CA ALA A 72 -24.83 9.75 -8.54
C ALA A 72 -24.66 9.94 -7.03
N GLU A 73 -24.65 8.85 -6.27
CA GLU A 73 -24.38 8.89 -4.84
C GLU A 73 -22.99 9.45 -4.51
N ALA A 74 -21.95 9.04 -5.25
CA ALA A 74 -20.61 9.57 -5.07
C ALA A 74 -20.59 11.09 -5.27
N THR A 75 -21.27 11.60 -6.29
CA THR A 75 -21.39 13.03 -6.56
C THR A 75 -22.13 13.75 -5.42
N GLU A 76 -23.24 13.21 -4.93
CA GLU A 76 -23.99 13.75 -3.80
C GLU A 76 -23.12 13.84 -2.53
N ILE A 77 -22.36 12.80 -2.23
CA ILE A 77 -21.45 12.79 -1.06
C ILE A 77 -20.35 13.85 -1.22
N ILE A 78 -19.77 13.99 -2.42
CA ILE A 78 -18.75 15.00 -2.70
C ILE A 78 -19.32 16.40 -2.44
N HIS A 79 -20.49 16.73 -2.98
CA HIS A 79 -21.14 18.03 -2.73
C HIS A 79 -21.38 18.28 -1.26
N LYS A 80 -21.89 17.30 -0.50
CA LYS A 80 -22.06 17.43 0.95
C LYS A 80 -20.74 17.68 1.69
N LEU A 81 -19.62 17.15 1.22
CA LEU A 81 -18.31 17.36 1.80
C LEU A 81 -17.74 18.74 1.42
N GLU A 82 -18.03 19.23 0.21
CA GLU A 82 -17.70 20.61 -0.22
C GLU A 82 -18.48 21.63 0.61
N ASP A 83 -19.81 21.49 0.74
CA ASP A 83 -20.68 22.39 1.52
C ASP A 83 -20.25 22.48 2.98
N ARG A 84 -19.69 21.42 3.52
CA ARG A 84 -19.13 21.37 4.88
C ARG A 84 -17.69 21.87 4.99
N GLY A 85 -17.06 22.26 3.88
CA GLY A 85 -15.66 22.65 3.82
C GLY A 85 -14.67 21.51 4.14
N THR A 86 -15.11 20.25 4.08
CA THR A 86 -14.24 19.08 4.28
C THR A 86 -13.40 18.80 3.04
N LEU A 87 -13.99 18.94 1.87
CA LEU A 87 -13.29 18.95 0.58
C LEU A 87 -13.26 20.37 0.03
N HIS A 88 -12.15 20.73 -0.59
CA HIS A 88 -11.98 21.98 -1.31
C HIS A 88 -11.72 21.66 -2.78
N LYS A 89 -12.57 22.17 -3.68
CA LYS A 89 -12.45 21.94 -5.12
C LYS A 89 -11.33 22.80 -5.71
N LEU A 90 -10.46 22.18 -6.49
CA LEU A 90 -9.48 22.89 -7.28
C LEU A 90 -10.17 23.57 -8.47
N THR A 91 -9.91 24.87 -8.66
CA THR A 91 -10.66 25.74 -9.59
C THR A 91 -9.94 25.94 -10.93
N SER A 92 -8.68 25.50 -11.06
CA SER A 92 -7.95 25.59 -12.33
C SER A 92 -8.64 24.81 -13.45
N LYS A 93 -8.71 25.42 -14.63
CA LYS A 93 -9.26 24.79 -15.84
C LYS A 93 -8.46 23.57 -16.33
N LYS A 94 -7.26 23.35 -15.78
CA LYS A 94 -6.41 22.18 -16.08
C LYS A 94 -7.00 20.90 -15.50
N TYR A 95 -7.89 21.00 -14.49
CA TYR A 95 -8.41 19.86 -13.74
C TYR A 95 -9.91 19.67 -13.89
N GLU A 96 -10.34 18.44 -13.83
CA GLU A 96 -11.73 18.06 -13.81
C GLU A 96 -12.01 17.25 -12.54
N SER A 97 -12.91 17.76 -11.67
CA SER A 97 -13.32 17.07 -10.43
C SER A 97 -12.14 16.69 -9.52
N ASN A 98 -11.23 17.62 -9.31
CA ASN A 98 -10.10 17.47 -8.38
C ASN A 98 -10.35 18.24 -7.10
N TYR A 99 -10.01 17.62 -5.96
CA TYR A 99 -10.29 18.14 -4.63
C TYR A 99 -9.08 18.00 -3.70
N ILE A 100 -8.97 18.91 -2.73
CA ILE A 100 -8.01 18.84 -1.63
C ILE A 100 -8.74 18.58 -0.33
N CYS A 101 -8.19 17.70 0.50
CA CYS A 101 -8.50 17.60 1.93
C CYS A 101 -7.25 17.79 2.78
N ARG A 102 -7.42 18.33 3.98
CA ARG A 102 -6.34 18.54 4.95
C ARG A 102 -6.68 17.86 6.25
N THR A 103 -5.80 16.97 6.72
CA THR A 103 -5.94 16.25 7.99
C THR A 103 -5.21 16.98 9.11
N ASP A 104 -5.46 16.58 10.35
CA ASP A 104 -4.67 17.02 11.49
C ASP A 104 -3.19 16.65 11.27
N PRO A 105 -2.23 17.57 11.54
CA PRO A 105 -0.80 17.28 11.42
C PRO A 105 -0.29 16.08 12.23
N ALA A 106 -0.99 15.73 13.31
CA ALA A 106 -0.68 14.55 14.11
C ALA A 106 -1.24 13.24 13.53
N ASP A 107 -2.12 13.31 12.52
CA ASP A 107 -2.66 12.14 11.84
C ASP A 107 -1.75 11.75 10.68
N VAL A 108 -1.01 10.67 10.83
CA VAL A 108 0.02 10.22 9.90
C VAL A 108 -0.42 9.00 9.10
N ALA A 109 0.17 8.81 7.92
CA ALA A 109 -0.21 7.78 6.96
C ALA A 109 -0.11 6.34 7.47
N ARG A 110 0.76 6.08 8.44
CA ARG A 110 0.92 4.79 9.10
C ARG A 110 1.17 5.00 10.58
N VAL A 111 0.35 4.34 11.39
CA VAL A 111 0.44 4.37 12.85
C VAL A 111 0.75 2.95 13.33
N GLU A 112 1.99 2.52 13.14
CA GLU A 112 2.41 1.16 13.53
C GLU A 112 2.24 0.94 15.04
N SER A 113 2.49 1.96 15.83
CA SER A 113 2.32 1.93 17.30
C SER A 113 0.88 1.73 17.77
N LYS A 114 -0.10 1.98 16.92
CA LYS A 114 -1.55 1.85 17.18
C LYS A 114 -2.24 0.77 16.35
N THR A 115 -1.45 -0.03 15.59
CA THR A 115 -1.95 -1.10 14.73
C THR A 115 -1.73 -2.44 15.40
N TRP A 116 -2.83 -3.21 15.55
CA TRP A 116 -2.86 -4.44 16.35
C TRP A 116 -3.35 -5.62 15.55
N MET A 117 -2.71 -6.78 15.74
CA MET A 117 -3.23 -8.08 15.35
C MET A 117 -3.81 -8.76 16.59
N CYS A 118 -5.09 -9.12 16.53
CA CYS A 118 -5.85 -9.62 17.68
C CYS A 118 -6.15 -11.11 17.48
N THR A 119 -5.33 -11.95 18.10
CA THR A 119 -5.44 -13.41 18.05
C THR A 119 -5.48 -14.01 19.46
N GLU A 120 -6.16 -15.14 19.63
CA GLU A 120 -6.23 -15.83 20.93
C GLU A 120 -4.84 -16.28 21.36
N ASN A 121 -4.07 -16.88 20.45
CA ASN A 121 -2.69 -17.25 20.70
C ASN A 121 -1.75 -16.12 20.21
N LYS A 122 -0.94 -15.60 21.13
CA LYS A 122 0.09 -14.57 20.82
C LYS A 122 1.04 -15.00 19.70
N TYR A 123 1.42 -16.26 19.66
CA TYR A 123 2.41 -16.79 18.71
C TYR A 123 1.86 -17.05 17.31
N ASP A 124 0.58 -16.84 17.09
CA ASP A 124 0.04 -16.71 15.73
C ASP A 124 0.42 -15.37 15.09
N THR A 125 0.74 -14.38 15.91
CA THR A 125 1.11 -13.02 15.51
C THR A 125 2.60 -12.75 15.69
N VAL A 126 3.11 -12.95 16.91
CA VAL A 126 4.48 -12.62 17.31
C VAL A 126 5.34 -13.88 17.29
N PRO A 127 6.50 -13.88 16.64
CA PRO A 127 7.43 -15.01 16.71
C PRO A 127 7.91 -15.32 18.13
N HIS A 128 8.35 -16.56 18.37
CA HIS A 128 9.01 -16.96 19.61
C HIS A 128 10.43 -16.37 19.66
N VAL A 129 10.55 -15.23 20.29
CA VAL A 129 11.80 -14.48 20.42
C VAL A 129 12.28 -14.45 21.88
N ALA A 130 13.56 -14.19 22.09
CA ALA A 130 14.15 -14.06 23.42
C ALA A 130 13.46 -12.97 24.24
N THR A 131 13.50 -13.12 25.57
CA THR A 131 12.94 -12.14 26.52
C THR A 131 13.53 -10.76 26.27
N GLY A 132 12.67 -9.75 26.09
CA GLY A 132 13.05 -8.37 25.79
C GLY A 132 13.14 -8.01 24.30
N ALA A 133 13.13 -8.98 23.38
CA ALA A 133 12.99 -8.72 21.95
C ALA A 133 11.51 -8.50 21.59
N GLN A 134 11.25 -7.59 20.63
CA GLN A 134 9.87 -7.28 20.21
C GLN A 134 9.32 -8.26 19.15
N GLY A 135 10.20 -8.87 18.38
CA GLY A 135 9.81 -9.65 17.20
C GLY A 135 9.33 -8.78 16.02
N ILE A 136 9.39 -9.33 14.82
CA ILE A 136 8.72 -8.71 13.68
C ILE A 136 7.22 -8.85 13.88
N LEU A 137 6.47 -7.78 13.64
CA LEU A 137 5.05 -7.65 13.97
C LEU A 137 4.76 -7.75 15.49
N GLY A 138 5.57 -7.09 16.31
CA GLY A 138 5.49 -7.13 17.77
C GLY A 138 4.22 -6.52 18.41
N ARG A 139 3.17 -6.25 17.65
CA ARG A 139 1.94 -5.61 18.13
C ARG A 139 0.77 -6.59 18.19
N TRP A 140 0.81 -7.39 19.21
CA TRP A 140 -0.27 -8.31 19.55
C TRP A 140 -1.14 -7.77 20.67
N LEU A 141 -2.44 -8.03 20.57
CA LEU A 141 -3.42 -7.77 21.61
C LEU A 141 -4.38 -8.95 21.71
N SER A 142 -4.80 -9.33 22.93
CA SER A 142 -5.84 -10.34 23.06
C SER A 142 -7.18 -9.79 22.53
N PRO A 143 -8.08 -10.63 21.99
CA PRO A 143 -9.39 -10.18 21.57
C PRO A 143 -10.21 -9.51 22.67
N ASP A 144 -10.02 -9.93 23.93
CA ASP A 144 -10.72 -9.34 25.07
C ASP A 144 -10.17 -7.96 25.46
N ASP A 145 -8.87 -7.73 25.38
CA ASP A 145 -8.30 -6.42 25.61
C ASP A 145 -8.61 -5.47 24.44
N ALA A 146 -8.65 -6.00 23.21
CA ALA A 146 -9.15 -5.23 22.06
C ALA A 146 -10.60 -4.78 22.26
N LYS A 147 -11.49 -5.64 22.75
CA LYS A 147 -12.88 -5.27 23.08
C LYS A 147 -12.97 -4.17 24.15
N LYS A 148 -12.07 -4.20 25.15
CA LYS A 148 -12.00 -3.12 26.16
C LYS A 148 -11.61 -1.81 25.54
N SER A 149 -10.60 -1.82 24.65
CA SER A 149 -10.16 -0.61 23.91
C SER A 149 -11.28 -0.05 23.01
N MET A 150 -12.07 -0.93 22.37
CA MET A 150 -13.18 -0.51 21.51
C MET A 150 -14.40 0.06 22.26
N LYS A 151 -14.51 -0.10 23.57
CA LYS A 151 -15.58 0.53 24.37
C LYS A 151 -15.51 2.05 24.36
N SER A 152 -14.35 2.62 24.03
CA SER A 152 -14.19 4.09 23.90
C SER A 152 -14.72 4.66 22.57
N PHE A 153 -15.34 3.84 21.72
CA PHE A 153 -15.88 4.25 20.40
C PHE A 153 -17.30 4.82 20.48
N GLU A 154 -17.81 5.04 21.67
CA GLU A 154 -19.12 5.65 21.89
C GLU A 154 -19.23 7.04 21.24
N GLY A 155 -20.42 7.35 20.69
CA GLY A 155 -20.71 8.66 20.13
C GLY A 155 -20.22 8.92 18.71
N CYS A 156 -19.86 7.89 17.95
CA CYS A 156 -19.51 8.03 16.54
C CYS A 156 -20.69 8.43 15.66
N MET A 157 -20.39 9.04 14.50
CA MET A 157 -21.40 9.46 13.53
C MET A 157 -21.98 8.28 12.73
N ALA A 158 -22.84 8.59 11.75
CA ALA A 158 -23.54 7.60 10.93
C ALA A 158 -22.67 6.41 10.47
N VAL A 159 -23.23 5.22 10.56
CA VAL A 159 -22.65 4.01 9.95
C VAL A 159 -22.99 4.03 8.45
N MET A 160 -22.00 3.97 7.61
CA MET A 160 -22.14 3.87 6.17
C MET A 160 -21.76 2.45 5.73
N ALA A 161 -22.64 1.77 4.98
CA ALA A 161 -22.32 0.54 4.30
C ALA A 161 -22.18 0.83 2.80
N ARG A 162 -20.96 0.77 2.28
CA ARG A 162 -20.69 0.99 0.86
C ARG A 162 -20.38 -0.33 0.17
N VAL A 163 -21.34 -0.82 -0.61
CA VAL A 163 -21.16 -1.97 -1.49
C VAL A 163 -22.04 -1.72 -2.72
N SER A 164 -21.59 -2.06 -3.93
CA SER A 164 -22.43 -1.97 -5.12
C SER A 164 -23.58 -2.99 -5.07
N ASN A 165 -24.65 -2.69 -5.80
CA ASN A 165 -25.79 -3.61 -5.89
C ASN A 165 -25.41 -4.98 -6.46
N GLU A 166 -24.40 -5.05 -7.32
CA GLU A 166 -23.87 -6.31 -7.86
C GLU A 166 -23.23 -7.17 -6.75
N VAL A 167 -22.49 -6.53 -5.85
CA VAL A 167 -21.87 -7.24 -4.71
C VAL A 167 -22.95 -7.70 -3.73
N TRP A 168 -23.99 -6.90 -3.48
CA TRP A 168 -25.14 -7.33 -2.67
C TRP A 168 -25.84 -8.57 -3.24
N LYS A 169 -25.99 -8.65 -4.57
CA LYS A 169 -26.55 -9.84 -5.23
C LYS A 169 -25.67 -11.06 -5.00
N VAL A 170 -24.35 -10.96 -5.21
CA VAL A 170 -23.42 -12.07 -4.98
C VAL A 170 -23.45 -12.54 -3.53
N LEU A 171 -23.53 -11.63 -2.56
CA LEU A 171 -23.62 -11.97 -1.14
C LEU A 171 -24.97 -12.58 -0.76
N ALA A 172 -26.04 -12.25 -1.48
CA ALA A 172 -27.38 -12.81 -1.23
C ALA A 172 -27.56 -14.21 -1.86
N GLU A 173 -26.86 -14.51 -2.95
CA GLU A 173 -26.95 -15.79 -3.67
C GLU A 173 -26.08 -16.90 -3.06
N GLY A 174 -25.14 -16.57 -2.18
CA GLY A 174 -24.24 -17.52 -1.55
C GLY A 174 -24.20 -17.39 -0.03
N ASP A 175 -23.54 -18.33 0.65
CA ASP A 175 -23.19 -18.24 2.08
C ASP A 175 -22.16 -17.12 2.36
N GLY A 176 -22.18 -16.12 1.50
CA GLY A 176 -21.32 -14.97 1.30
C GLY A 176 -20.50 -14.55 2.49
N GLU A 177 -19.33 -15.17 2.64
CA GLU A 177 -18.32 -14.63 3.53
C GLU A 177 -17.81 -13.31 2.99
N PHE A 178 -17.78 -12.29 3.83
CA PHE A 178 -17.20 -10.99 3.51
C PHE A 178 -16.34 -10.52 4.68
N VAL A 179 -15.32 -9.73 4.35
CA VAL A 179 -14.48 -9.12 5.39
C VAL A 179 -15.22 -7.92 5.98
N LYS A 180 -15.44 -7.99 7.29
CA LYS A 180 -16.20 -7.00 8.05
C LYS A 180 -15.29 -5.85 8.44
N CYS A 181 -15.51 -4.67 7.87
CA CYS A 181 -14.68 -3.49 8.11
C CYS A 181 -15.50 -2.38 8.76
N LEU A 182 -15.09 -1.96 9.96
CA LEU A 182 -15.60 -0.75 10.60
C LEU A 182 -14.52 0.33 10.60
N HIS A 183 -14.88 1.55 10.22
CA HIS A 183 -14.07 2.74 10.43
C HIS A 183 -14.86 3.85 11.09
N SER A 184 -14.22 4.53 12.05
CA SER A 184 -14.73 5.75 12.66
C SER A 184 -13.61 6.79 12.78
N MET A 185 -13.91 8.04 12.45
CA MET A 185 -12.98 9.16 12.64
C MET A 185 -12.80 9.58 14.10
N GLY A 186 -13.60 9.02 15.03
CA GLY A 186 -13.48 9.29 16.47
C GLY A 186 -13.84 10.72 16.88
N CYS A 187 -14.66 11.40 16.10
CA CYS A 187 -15.14 12.75 16.37
C CYS A 187 -16.67 12.75 16.52
N PRO A 188 -17.20 12.47 17.72
CA PRO A 188 -18.64 12.51 17.97
C PRO A 188 -19.19 13.93 17.80
N ARG A 189 -20.46 14.05 17.40
CA ARG A 189 -21.15 15.35 17.31
C ARG A 189 -22.18 15.53 18.44
N PRO A 190 -22.26 16.74 19.03
CA PRO A 190 -21.40 17.90 18.80
C PRO A 190 -19.95 17.61 19.18
N SER A 191 -19.00 18.05 18.34
CA SER A 191 -17.58 17.83 18.60
C SER A 191 -17.14 18.59 19.85
N GLN A 192 -16.64 17.88 20.83
CA GLN A 192 -16.03 18.47 22.04
C GLN A 192 -14.57 18.87 21.82
N ARG A 193 -14.00 18.46 20.68
CA ARG A 193 -12.62 18.70 20.32
C ARG A 193 -12.53 19.71 19.19
N LYS A 194 -11.55 20.60 19.24
CA LYS A 194 -11.22 21.49 18.12
C LYS A 194 -10.74 20.62 16.94
N ILE A 195 -11.43 20.73 15.82
CA ILE A 195 -11.00 20.10 14.56
C ILE A 195 -9.92 21.00 13.97
N ILE A 196 -8.72 20.44 13.79
CA ILE A 196 -7.62 21.09 13.11
C ILE A 196 -7.69 20.65 11.64
N ASN A 197 -7.63 21.61 10.73
CA ASN A 197 -7.91 21.41 9.31
C ASN A 197 -9.38 20.97 9.06
N HIS A 198 -9.69 20.54 7.86
CA HIS A 198 -11.09 20.33 7.45
C HIS A 198 -11.56 18.88 7.62
N TRP A 199 -10.60 17.92 7.65
CA TRP A 199 -10.91 16.50 7.78
C TRP A 199 -10.88 16.07 9.25
N PRO A 200 -12.00 15.66 9.82
CA PRO A 200 -12.07 15.33 11.24
C PRO A 200 -11.32 14.03 11.54
N CYS A 201 -10.58 14.01 12.64
CA CYS A 201 -9.90 12.83 13.18
C CYS A 201 -9.62 12.98 14.67
N ASN A 202 -9.21 11.88 15.32
CA ASN A 202 -8.80 11.84 16.72
C ASN A 202 -7.45 11.15 16.86
N PRO A 203 -6.33 11.82 16.54
CA PRO A 203 -5.01 11.19 16.49
C PRO A 203 -4.53 10.57 17.81
N GLU A 204 -4.95 11.12 18.94
CA GLU A 204 -4.60 10.57 20.27
C GLU A 204 -5.31 9.24 20.56
N GLY A 205 -6.55 9.09 20.09
CA GLY A 205 -7.39 7.93 20.29
C GLY A 205 -7.28 6.87 19.19
N VAL A 206 -6.27 6.94 18.32
CA VAL A 206 -6.15 5.99 17.19
C VAL A 206 -6.03 4.56 17.69
N PHE A 207 -6.86 3.68 17.11
CA PHE A 207 -6.80 2.25 17.27
C PHE A 207 -7.13 1.57 15.94
N ILE A 208 -6.27 0.65 15.49
CA ILE A 208 -6.47 -0.11 14.25
C ILE A 208 -6.30 -1.60 14.59
N GLY A 209 -7.42 -2.30 14.80
CA GLY A 209 -7.46 -3.70 15.19
C GLY A 209 -7.82 -4.61 14.01
N HIS A 210 -7.10 -5.71 13.89
CA HIS A 210 -7.35 -6.77 12.92
C HIS A 210 -7.66 -8.06 13.66
N PHE A 211 -8.76 -8.72 13.30
CA PHE A 211 -9.23 -9.96 13.92
C PHE A 211 -9.25 -11.07 12.86
N PRO A 212 -8.11 -11.74 12.59
CA PRO A 212 -8.00 -12.70 11.49
C PRO A 212 -9.04 -13.83 11.56
N ALA A 213 -9.20 -14.46 12.71
CA ALA A 213 -10.15 -15.56 12.91
C ALA A 213 -11.62 -15.18 12.61
N LYS A 214 -11.95 -13.88 12.64
CA LYS A 214 -13.30 -13.37 12.34
C LYS A 214 -13.37 -12.68 11.00
N ARG A 215 -12.23 -12.53 10.31
CA ARG A 215 -12.08 -11.70 9.10
C ARG A 215 -12.72 -10.32 9.31
N GLU A 216 -12.34 -9.66 10.42
CA GLU A 216 -12.94 -8.39 10.86
C GLU A 216 -11.83 -7.34 11.10
N ILE A 217 -12.12 -6.08 10.75
CA ILE A 217 -11.24 -4.93 10.96
C ILE A 217 -12.04 -3.86 11.70
N ALA A 218 -11.42 -3.25 12.72
CA ALA A 218 -11.96 -2.09 13.40
C ALA A 218 -10.90 -0.99 13.48
N SER A 219 -11.15 0.12 12.79
CA SER A 219 -10.27 1.30 12.76
C SER A 219 -10.97 2.51 13.33
N PHE A 220 -10.28 3.23 14.18
CA PHE A 220 -10.81 4.38 14.90
C PHE A 220 -9.79 5.51 14.95
N GLY A 221 -10.26 6.74 14.79
CA GLY A 221 -9.52 7.96 15.09
C GLY A 221 -8.69 8.55 13.96
N SER A 222 -8.26 7.79 12.96
CA SER A 222 -7.47 8.31 11.85
C SER A 222 -8.35 8.64 10.64
N GLY A 223 -8.16 9.81 10.04
CA GLY A 223 -8.74 10.22 8.76
C GLY A 223 -7.81 9.98 7.56
N TYR A 224 -6.59 9.52 7.79
CA TYR A 224 -5.60 9.32 6.74
C TYR A 224 -5.85 8.03 5.94
N GLY A 225 -5.72 8.09 4.60
CA GLY A 225 -6.09 7.01 3.69
C GLY A 225 -5.46 5.64 3.99
N GLY A 226 -4.21 5.57 4.48
CA GLY A 226 -3.57 4.31 4.88
C GLY A 226 -4.26 3.60 6.06
N ASN A 227 -5.01 4.32 6.87
CA ASN A 227 -5.70 3.84 8.07
C ASN A 227 -7.22 3.85 7.92
N SER A 228 -7.78 4.65 7.02
CA SER A 228 -9.22 4.84 6.81
C SER A 228 -9.74 4.11 5.57
N LEU A 229 -8.92 3.92 4.54
CA LEU A 229 -9.24 3.07 3.40
C LEU A 229 -8.98 1.60 3.76
N LEU A 230 -9.89 0.99 4.52
CA LEU A 230 -9.69 -0.34 5.12
C LEU A 230 -9.52 -1.46 4.11
N GLY A 231 -10.04 -1.28 2.89
CA GLY A 231 -9.85 -2.20 1.78
C GLY A 231 -8.41 -2.32 1.31
N LYS A 232 -7.56 -1.30 1.55
CA LYS A 232 -6.18 -1.26 1.08
C LYS A 232 -5.23 -2.04 2.00
N LYS A 233 -4.66 -1.42 3.02
CA LYS A 233 -3.61 -2.04 3.86
C LYS A 233 -4.17 -3.03 4.89
N CYS A 234 -5.31 -2.70 5.48
CA CYS A 234 -5.89 -3.53 6.51
C CYS A 234 -6.46 -4.84 5.95
N PHE A 235 -7.24 -4.76 4.88
CA PHE A 235 -7.81 -5.95 4.24
C PHE A 235 -6.83 -6.57 3.24
N ALA A 236 -6.49 -5.86 2.15
CA ALA A 236 -5.78 -6.45 1.01
C ALA A 236 -4.35 -6.93 1.33
N LEU A 237 -3.79 -6.55 2.47
CA LEU A 237 -2.52 -7.09 2.98
C LEU A 237 -2.71 -7.85 4.29
N ARG A 238 -3.03 -7.19 5.42
CA ARG A 238 -2.95 -7.82 6.75
C ARG A 238 -3.94 -8.96 6.95
N ILE A 239 -5.21 -8.78 6.61
CA ILE A 239 -6.21 -9.87 6.68
C ILE A 239 -6.01 -10.84 5.53
N ALA A 240 -5.75 -10.35 4.32
CA ALA A 240 -5.54 -11.19 3.14
C ALA A 240 -4.32 -12.12 3.28
N CYS A 241 -3.24 -11.72 3.96
CA CYS A 241 -2.12 -12.60 4.29
C CYS A 241 -2.57 -13.85 5.07
N ASN A 242 -3.47 -13.68 6.06
CA ASN A 242 -3.99 -14.81 6.83
C ASN A 242 -4.83 -15.74 5.94
N ILE A 243 -5.76 -15.17 5.16
CA ILE A 243 -6.59 -15.93 4.22
C ILE A 243 -5.70 -16.64 3.19
N ALA A 244 -4.70 -15.95 2.66
CA ALA A 244 -3.78 -16.50 1.68
C ALA A 244 -3.01 -17.71 2.20
N ARG A 245 -2.53 -17.64 3.45
CA ARG A 245 -1.87 -18.78 4.09
C ARG A 245 -2.81 -20.00 4.23
N GLU A 246 -4.05 -19.75 4.64
CA GLU A 246 -5.06 -20.80 4.80
C GLU A 246 -5.43 -21.46 3.47
N GLU A 247 -5.51 -20.69 2.40
CA GLU A 247 -5.95 -21.12 1.08
C GLU A 247 -4.80 -21.44 0.10
N GLY A 248 -3.53 -21.28 0.50
CA GLY A 248 -2.35 -21.63 -0.29
C GLY A 248 -2.02 -20.65 -1.41
N TRP A 249 -2.23 -19.33 -1.20
CA TRP A 249 -1.85 -18.24 -2.10
C TRP A 249 -1.11 -17.14 -1.34
N LEU A 250 -0.67 -16.07 -2.01
CA LEU A 250 0.08 -14.97 -1.40
C LEU A 250 -0.66 -13.63 -1.53
N ALA A 251 -0.58 -12.80 -0.49
CA ALA A 251 -0.99 -11.39 -0.51
C ALA A 251 0.21 -10.52 -0.16
N GLU A 252 0.74 -9.80 -1.16
CA GLU A 252 2.05 -9.17 -1.08
C GLU A 252 2.01 -7.67 -1.39
N HIS A 253 2.90 -6.93 -0.76
CA HIS A 253 3.11 -5.51 -0.99
C HIS A 253 3.98 -5.30 -2.23
N MET A 254 3.42 -5.59 -3.40
CA MET A 254 4.12 -5.60 -4.68
C MET A 254 3.35 -4.84 -5.76
N LEU A 255 4.10 -4.18 -6.63
CA LEU A 255 3.57 -3.77 -7.93
C LEU A 255 3.44 -4.97 -8.85
N ILE A 256 2.59 -4.86 -9.86
CA ILE A 256 2.46 -5.82 -10.98
C ILE A 256 2.58 -5.03 -12.28
N MET A 257 3.52 -5.40 -13.13
CA MET A 257 3.73 -4.74 -14.42
C MET A 257 3.97 -5.74 -15.55
N GLY A 258 3.50 -5.39 -16.74
CA GLY A 258 3.76 -6.09 -17.99
C GLY A 258 4.85 -5.38 -18.81
N LEU A 259 5.74 -6.16 -19.38
CA LEU A 259 6.87 -5.73 -20.19
C LEU A 259 6.76 -6.43 -21.56
N THR A 260 6.38 -5.71 -22.60
CA THR A 260 6.30 -6.26 -23.95
C THR A 260 7.54 -5.90 -24.75
N ASN A 261 8.32 -6.90 -25.15
CA ASN A 261 9.42 -6.72 -26.07
C ASN A 261 8.84 -6.51 -27.49
N LYS A 262 9.01 -5.30 -28.04
CA LYS A 262 8.43 -4.91 -29.35
C LYS A 262 9.01 -5.68 -30.53
N LYS A 263 10.22 -6.23 -30.41
CA LYS A 263 10.86 -7.00 -31.48
C LYS A 263 10.27 -8.42 -31.60
N THR A 264 9.94 -9.02 -30.43
CA THR A 264 9.41 -10.39 -30.39
C THR A 264 7.91 -10.46 -30.23
N GLY A 265 7.29 -9.36 -29.78
CA GLY A 265 5.88 -9.32 -29.39
C GLY A 265 5.58 -10.07 -28.08
N LYS A 266 6.60 -10.62 -27.40
CA LYS A 266 6.42 -11.37 -26.18
C LYS A 266 6.24 -10.43 -24.98
N GLU A 267 5.22 -10.73 -24.17
CA GLU A 267 4.93 -10.02 -22.93
C GLU A 267 5.35 -10.87 -21.72
N THR A 268 6.02 -10.22 -20.77
CA THR A 268 6.49 -10.85 -19.52
C THR A 268 5.99 -10.02 -18.35
N PHE A 269 5.37 -10.66 -17.36
CA PHE A 269 4.89 -9.98 -16.16
C PHE A 269 5.81 -10.22 -14.97
N VAL A 270 6.03 -9.16 -14.20
CA VAL A 270 6.85 -9.19 -12.99
C VAL A 270 6.13 -8.55 -11.82
N CYS A 271 6.42 -9.03 -10.61
CA CYS A 271 6.05 -8.39 -9.36
C CYS A 271 7.28 -7.81 -8.69
N ALA A 272 7.18 -6.61 -8.13
CA ALA A 272 8.31 -6.02 -7.42
C ALA A 272 7.92 -5.44 -6.05
N ALA A 273 8.69 -5.81 -5.05
CA ALA A 273 8.53 -5.40 -3.66
C ALA A 273 9.65 -4.43 -3.25
N PHE A 274 9.26 -3.22 -2.93
CA PHE A 274 10.17 -2.18 -2.44
C PHE A 274 9.61 -1.55 -1.17
N PRO A 275 10.44 -1.25 -0.17
CA PRO A 275 10.07 -0.37 0.94
C PRO A 275 9.54 0.97 0.47
N SER A 276 8.87 1.69 1.36
CA SER A 276 8.33 3.02 1.04
C SER A 276 9.39 3.97 0.52
N ALA A 277 9.00 4.83 -0.44
CA ALA A 277 9.85 5.80 -1.10
C ALA A 277 11.07 5.21 -1.86
N CYS A 278 11.03 3.93 -2.22
CA CYS A 278 12.05 3.30 -3.07
C CYS A 278 11.65 3.21 -4.55
N GLY A 279 10.61 3.94 -4.97
CA GLY A 279 10.25 4.09 -6.38
C GLY A 279 9.27 3.04 -6.93
N LYS A 280 8.47 2.36 -6.09
CA LYS A 280 7.52 1.33 -6.52
C LYS A 280 6.51 1.88 -7.55
N THR A 281 5.79 2.95 -7.24
CA THR A 281 4.83 3.58 -8.18
C THR A 281 5.53 4.10 -9.45
N ASN A 282 6.73 4.67 -9.31
CA ASN A 282 7.51 5.13 -10.47
C ASN A 282 7.92 3.97 -11.39
N MET A 283 8.19 2.79 -10.84
CA MET A 283 8.49 1.60 -11.64
C MET A 283 7.23 1.03 -12.27
N ALA A 284 6.12 0.95 -11.54
CA ALA A 284 4.84 0.46 -12.06
C ALA A 284 4.32 1.30 -13.24
N MET A 285 4.60 2.60 -13.21
CA MET A 285 4.20 3.59 -14.22
C MET A 285 5.37 4.06 -15.09
N LEU A 286 6.41 3.24 -15.23
CA LEU A 286 7.65 3.57 -15.92
C LEU A 286 7.40 3.96 -17.39
N THR A 287 8.00 5.06 -17.81
CA THR A 287 8.16 5.40 -19.22
C THR A 287 9.57 4.96 -19.66
N PRO A 288 9.69 3.94 -20.52
CA PRO A 288 11.00 3.38 -20.88
C PRO A 288 11.86 4.39 -21.65
N SER A 289 13.16 4.48 -21.30
CA SER A 289 14.14 5.32 -22.00
C SER A 289 14.62 4.73 -23.33
N ILE A 290 14.39 3.43 -23.54
CA ILE A 290 14.71 2.74 -24.79
C ILE A 290 13.41 2.30 -25.50
N PRO A 291 13.38 2.36 -26.85
CA PRO A 291 12.16 2.12 -27.63
C PRO A 291 11.76 0.64 -27.73
N ASP A 292 12.61 -0.28 -27.29
CA ASP A 292 12.45 -1.73 -27.47
C ASP A 292 11.32 -2.33 -26.65
N TYR A 293 10.84 -1.62 -25.62
CA TYR A 293 9.81 -2.12 -24.70
C TYR A 293 8.57 -1.22 -24.66
N ASP A 294 7.41 -1.88 -24.51
CA ASP A 294 6.18 -1.26 -24.03
C ASP A 294 5.93 -1.71 -22.59
N VAL A 295 5.60 -0.76 -21.72
CA VAL A 295 5.38 -1.00 -20.29
C VAL A 295 3.92 -0.73 -19.96
N ARG A 296 3.29 -1.66 -19.27
CA ARG A 296 1.90 -1.56 -18.83
C ARG A 296 1.78 -1.81 -17.32
N CYS A 297 0.99 -0.98 -16.66
CA CYS A 297 0.70 -1.10 -15.23
C CYS A 297 -0.53 -1.99 -15.01
N VAL A 298 -0.39 -3.06 -14.23
CA VAL A 298 -1.53 -3.84 -13.73
C VAL A 298 -1.94 -3.36 -12.34
N GLY A 299 -0.94 -3.03 -11.50
CA GLY A 299 -1.15 -2.46 -10.17
C GLY A 299 0.17 -1.93 -9.59
N ASP A 300 0.11 -0.91 -8.75
CA ASP A 300 1.32 -0.24 -8.26
C ASP A 300 1.73 -0.63 -6.84
N ASP A 301 0.87 -1.35 -6.10
CA ASP A 301 1.07 -1.45 -4.65
C ASP A 301 0.78 -2.83 -4.03
N ILE A 302 -0.23 -3.57 -4.50
CA ILE A 302 -0.66 -4.83 -3.90
C ILE A 302 -0.87 -5.89 -4.99
N ALA A 303 -0.35 -7.09 -4.74
CA ALA A 303 -0.54 -8.27 -5.57
C ALA A 303 -1.12 -9.43 -4.75
N TRP A 304 -2.18 -10.06 -5.26
CA TRP A 304 -2.65 -11.36 -4.80
C TRP A 304 -2.24 -12.41 -5.81
N LEU A 305 -1.48 -13.42 -5.34
CA LEU A 305 -0.82 -14.37 -6.24
C LEU A 305 -1.25 -15.80 -5.91
N LYS A 306 -1.68 -16.54 -6.91
CA LYS A 306 -2.15 -17.92 -6.78
C LYS A 306 -1.65 -18.77 -7.94
N PHE A 307 -1.18 -19.98 -7.63
CA PHE A 307 -0.87 -20.97 -8.66
C PHE A 307 -2.15 -21.54 -9.27
N ASP A 308 -2.14 -21.67 -10.58
CA ASP A 308 -3.18 -22.40 -11.29
C ASP A 308 -2.93 -23.93 -11.25
N LYS A 309 -3.82 -24.69 -11.87
CA LYS A 309 -3.71 -26.16 -11.95
C LYS A 309 -2.49 -26.67 -12.73
N ASP A 310 -1.92 -25.84 -13.60
CA ASP A 310 -0.75 -26.15 -14.44
C ASP A 310 0.56 -25.69 -13.76
N GLY A 311 0.45 -25.18 -12.55
CA GLY A 311 1.55 -24.70 -11.72
C GLY A 311 2.12 -23.36 -12.16
N VAL A 312 1.36 -22.53 -12.88
CA VAL A 312 1.73 -21.17 -13.24
C VAL A 312 1.22 -20.21 -12.19
N LEU A 313 2.08 -19.33 -11.69
CA LEU A 313 1.71 -18.31 -10.71
C LEU A 313 1.04 -17.13 -11.42
N HIS A 314 -0.19 -16.83 -11.05
CA HIS A 314 -0.94 -15.68 -11.54
C HIS A 314 -1.11 -14.62 -10.47
N ALA A 315 -1.03 -13.34 -10.84
CA ALA A 315 -1.29 -12.21 -9.95
C ALA A 315 -2.50 -11.40 -10.40
N ILE A 316 -3.29 -10.95 -9.42
CA ILE A 316 -4.33 -9.93 -9.61
C ILE A 316 -4.03 -8.72 -8.74
N ASN A 317 -4.47 -7.55 -9.17
CA ASN A 317 -4.51 -6.33 -8.37
C ASN A 317 -5.87 -6.20 -7.69
N PRO A 318 -5.96 -6.20 -6.34
CA PRO A 318 -7.23 -6.05 -5.63
C PRO A 318 -7.74 -4.61 -5.55
N GLU A 319 -7.04 -3.65 -6.14
CA GLU A 319 -7.34 -2.22 -6.03
C GLU A 319 -7.94 -1.64 -7.31
N ALA A 320 -8.95 -0.78 -7.18
CA ALA A 320 -9.56 -0.05 -8.30
C ALA A 320 -8.96 1.35 -8.52
N GLY A 321 -7.99 1.77 -7.72
CA GLY A 321 -7.38 3.09 -7.77
C GLY A 321 -5.95 3.11 -7.26
N PHE A 322 -5.31 4.26 -7.43
CA PHE A 322 -3.97 4.54 -6.92
C PHE A 322 -4.03 5.42 -5.67
N PHE A 323 -3.09 5.22 -4.76
CA PHE A 323 -2.88 6.04 -3.59
C PHE A 323 -1.39 6.44 -3.51
N GLY A 324 -0.99 7.32 -4.44
CA GLY A 324 0.41 7.66 -4.68
C GLY A 324 0.94 8.76 -3.77
N VAL A 325 2.25 8.79 -3.57
CA VAL A 325 2.96 9.88 -2.89
C VAL A 325 3.13 11.07 -3.84
N CYS A 326 2.81 12.28 -3.37
CA CYS A 326 2.90 13.50 -4.18
C CYS A 326 4.32 14.07 -4.29
N PRO A 327 5.05 14.36 -3.18
CA PRO A 327 6.34 15.04 -3.25
C PRO A 327 7.35 14.32 -4.13
N GLY A 328 7.97 15.08 -5.04
CA GLY A 328 8.94 14.58 -6.01
C GLY A 328 8.32 13.92 -7.25
N THR A 329 7.00 13.74 -7.31
CA THR A 329 6.29 13.29 -8.51
C THR A 329 6.02 14.48 -9.42
N ASN A 330 6.49 14.43 -10.66
CA ASN A 330 6.35 15.48 -11.66
C ASN A 330 6.41 14.89 -13.08
N MET A 331 6.23 15.73 -14.11
CA MET A 331 6.24 15.28 -15.50
C MET A 331 7.59 14.69 -15.95
N LYS A 332 8.70 15.03 -15.29
CA LYS A 332 10.02 14.46 -15.58
C LYS A 332 10.23 13.09 -14.90
N THR A 333 9.79 12.96 -13.65
CA THR A 333 10.05 11.75 -12.85
C THR A 333 9.00 10.65 -13.08
N ASN A 334 7.72 11.03 -13.28
CA ASN A 334 6.63 10.10 -13.52
C ASN A 334 5.46 10.78 -14.27
N PRO A 335 5.57 10.97 -15.59
CA PRO A 335 4.52 11.62 -16.37
C PRO A 335 3.18 10.85 -16.31
N ASN A 336 3.23 9.51 -16.24
CA ASN A 336 2.02 8.70 -16.18
C ASN A 336 1.22 8.92 -14.88
N ALA A 337 1.90 9.06 -13.74
CA ALA A 337 1.24 9.39 -12.47
C ALA A 337 0.63 10.79 -12.53
N MET A 338 1.34 11.77 -13.07
CA MET A 338 0.84 13.15 -13.26
C MET A 338 -0.43 13.15 -14.12
N LEU A 339 -0.39 12.50 -15.27
CA LEU A 339 -1.56 12.41 -16.16
C LEU A 339 -2.73 11.66 -15.50
N THR A 340 -2.45 10.65 -14.67
CA THR A 340 -3.47 9.89 -13.97
C THR A 340 -4.22 10.74 -12.96
N CYS A 341 -3.55 11.65 -12.24
CA CYS A 341 -4.18 12.46 -11.19
C CYS A 341 -4.77 13.80 -11.68
N MET A 342 -4.78 14.08 -12.99
CA MET A 342 -5.32 15.34 -13.54
C MET A 342 -6.84 15.47 -13.42
N LYS A 343 -7.56 14.38 -13.19
CA LYS A 343 -9.02 14.40 -13.03
C LYS A 343 -9.50 13.40 -11.98
N ASN A 344 -10.71 13.63 -11.45
CA ASN A 344 -11.40 12.76 -10.49
C ASN A 344 -10.50 12.35 -9.32
N SER A 345 -9.70 13.28 -8.80
CA SER A 345 -8.67 12.99 -7.80
C SER A 345 -8.92 13.74 -6.49
N ILE A 346 -8.63 13.05 -5.39
CA ILE A 346 -8.61 13.67 -4.05
C ILE A 346 -7.15 13.71 -3.59
N PHE A 347 -6.67 14.90 -3.30
CA PHE A 347 -5.34 15.14 -2.75
C PHE A 347 -5.42 15.35 -1.25
N THR A 348 -4.58 14.64 -0.51
CA THR A 348 -4.49 14.78 0.95
C THR A 348 -3.20 15.50 1.31
N ASN A 349 -3.32 16.61 2.04
CA ASN A 349 -2.21 17.39 2.60
C ASN A 349 -1.22 17.92 1.56
N VAL A 350 -1.69 18.30 0.38
CA VAL A 350 -0.92 19.08 -0.60
C VAL A 350 -1.13 20.58 -0.38
N ALA A 351 -0.30 21.40 -1.01
CA ALA A 351 -0.50 22.84 -1.09
C ALA A 351 -1.39 23.20 -2.29
N GLU A 352 -1.91 24.42 -2.28
CA GLU A 352 -2.77 24.98 -3.31
C GLU A 352 -2.27 26.36 -3.71
N THR A 353 -2.22 26.64 -5.02
CA THR A 353 -1.92 27.95 -5.55
C THR A 353 -3.16 28.83 -5.62
N ALA A 354 -2.99 30.16 -5.63
CA ALA A 354 -4.11 31.10 -5.81
C ALA A 354 -4.84 30.92 -7.16
N ASP A 355 -4.18 30.29 -8.14
CA ASP A 355 -4.78 29.96 -9.44
C ASP A 355 -5.62 28.65 -9.39
N GLY A 356 -5.78 28.05 -8.19
CA GLY A 356 -6.57 26.87 -7.97
C GLY A 356 -5.90 25.58 -8.45
N GLU A 357 -4.57 25.54 -8.43
CA GLU A 357 -3.78 24.36 -8.78
C GLU A 357 -3.19 23.69 -7.54
N PHE A 358 -3.02 22.36 -7.57
CA PHE A 358 -2.26 21.66 -6.55
C PHE A 358 -0.77 21.98 -6.65
N PHE A 359 -0.09 21.92 -5.49
CA PHE A 359 1.35 22.09 -5.44
C PHE A 359 1.99 21.18 -4.40
N TRP A 360 3.18 20.66 -4.71
CA TRP A 360 4.10 19.96 -3.81
C TRP A 360 5.53 20.13 -4.27
N GLU A 361 6.50 19.84 -3.43
CA GLU A 361 7.93 19.94 -3.76
C GLU A 361 8.27 19.04 -4.94
N GLY A 362 8.95 19.62 -5.93
CA GLY A 362 9.28 19.01 -7.22
C GLY A 362 8.43 19.53 -8.38
N LEU A 363 7.41 20.37 -8.12
CA LEU A 363 6.61 21.04 -9.15
C LEU A 363 7.07 22.50 -9.41
N GLU A 364 8.15 22.96 -8.78
CA GLU A 364 8.61 24.34 -8.87
C GLU A 364 8.84 24.79 -10.32
N ASP A 365 9.32 23.88 -11.18
CA ASP A 365 9.56 24.18 -12.58
C ASP A 365 8.32 24.09 -13.48
N GLU A 366 7.27 23.42 -13.01
CA GLU A 366 6.02 23.21 -13.76
C GLU A 366 4.97 24.32 -13.54
N ILE A 367 5.16 25.16 -12.53
CA ILE A 367 4.29 26.31 -12.29
C ILE A 367 4.63 27.42 -13.29
N GLU A 368 3.64 27.90 -14.04
CA GLU A 368 3.79 29.00 -15.00
C GLU A 368 4.08 30.33 -14.31
N ASN A 369 3.33 30.66 -13.27
CA ASN A 369 3.48 31.88 -12.49
C ASN A 369 4.31 31.63 -11.22
N LYS A 370 5.62 31.87 -11.29
CA LYS A 370 6.53 31.69 -10.12
C LYS A 370 6.24 32.62 -8.94
N SER A 371 5.44 33.66 -9.15
CA SER A 371 5.07 34.63 -8.11
C SER A 371 3.68 34.33 -7.52
N VAL A 372 3.04 33.24 -7.90
CA VAL A 372 1.73 32.87 -7.39
C VAL A 372 1.77 32.66 -5.88
N SER A 373 0.75 33.16 -5.19
CA SER A 373 0.57 32.90 -3.77
C SER A 373 0.18 31.44 -3.56
N ILE A 374 0.79 30.78 -2.59
CA ILE A 374 0.56 29.38 -2.26
C ILE A 374 0.04 29.28 -0.82
N THR A 375 -0.96 28.46 -0.61
CA THR A 375 -1.42 28.04 0.71
C THR A 375 -0.85 26.66 0.97
N ASN A 376 -0.05 26.48 2.02
CA ASN A 376 0.55 25.21 2.36
C ASN A 376 -0.47 24.20 2.92
N TRP A 377 -0.03 22.97 3.15
CA TRP A 377 -0.86 21.88 3.67
C TRP A 377 -1.44 22.13 5.09
N LEU A 378 -0.87 23.09 5.82
CA LEU A 378 -1.38 23.55 7.13
C LEU A 378 -2.43 24.67 6.99
N GLY A 379 -2.73 25.11 5.75
CA GLY A 379 -3.64 26.23 5.50
C GLY A 379 -3.01 27.60 5.72
N GLN A 380 -1.68 27.72 5.68
CA GLN A 380 -0.94 28.94 5.92
C GLN A 380 -0.33 29.49 4.60
N PRO A 381 -0.16 30.82 4.46
CA PRO A 381 0.58 31.40 3.35
C PRO A 381 2.02 30.84 3.26
N TRP A 382 2.44 30.52 2.06
CA TRP A 382 3.77 30.00 1.76
C TRP A 382 4.23 30.44 0.37
N LYS A 383 5.53 30.56 0.16
CA LYS A 383 6.14 30.92 -1.14
C LYS A 383 7.28 29.96 -1.47
N ILE A 384 7.55 29.79 -2.76
CA ILE A 384 8.73 29.06 -3.23
C ILE A 384 9.99 29.70 -2.65
N GLY A 385 10.79 28.91 -1.95
CA GLY A 385 11.99 29.37 -1.26
C GLY A 385 11.81 29.68 0.23
N ASP A 386 10.57 29.70 0.75
CA ASP A 386 10.33 29.83 2.19
C ASP A 386 10.86 28.60 2.94
N GLY A 387 11.17 28.78 4.22
CA GLY A 387 11.45 27.65 5.12
C GLY A 387 10.22 26.75 5.32
N GLY A 388 10.46 25.47 5.63
CA GLY A 388 9.39 24.50 5.81
C GLY A 388 8.94 23.84 4.50
N LYS A 389 7.82 23.11 4.58
CA LYS A 389 7.27 22.33 3.47
C LYS A 389 5.93 22.87 3.00
N ALA A 390 5.77 23.02 1.68
CA ALA A 390 4.51 23.38 1.06
C ALA A 390 3.48 22.26 1.23
N ALA A 391 3.86 21.03 0.88
CA ALA A 391 3.06 19.83 1.09
C ALA A 391 3.62 19.00 2.26
N HIS A 392 2.76 18.21 2.89
CA HIS A 392 3.23 17.20 3.86
C HIS A 392 4.16 16.20 3.15
N PRO A 393 5.30 15.79 3.75
CA PRO A 393 6.24 14.84 3.12
C PRO A 393 5.63 13.52 2.67
N ASN A 394 4.49 13.16 3.22
CA ASN A 394 3.71 11.98 2.87
C ASN A 394 2.32 12.33 2.33
N SER A 395 2.18 13.52 1.71
CA SER A 395 0.96 13.90 1.00
C SER A 395 0.65 12.90 -0.13
N ARG A 396 -0.63 12.71 -0.41
CA ARG A 396 -1.12 11.65 -1.30
C ARG A 396 -2.09 12.18 -2.34
N PHE A 397 -2.09 11.55 -3.51
CA PHE A 397 -3.20 11.59 -4.44
C PHE A 397 -3.95 10.26 -4.43
N CYS A 398 -5.27 10.32 -4.50
CA CYS A 398 -6.14 9.17 -4.66
C CYS A 398 -6.96 9.35 -5.94
N CYS A 399 -6.83 8.45 -6.90
CA CYS A 399 -7.50 8.54 -8.20
C CYS A 399 -7.84 7.15 -8.76
N PRO A 400 -8.84 7.05 -9.68
CA PRO A 400 -9.18 5.79 -10.35
C PRO A 400 -8.02 5.24 -11.19
N ALA A 401 -7.77 3.94 -11.10
CA ALA A 401 -6.70 3.28 -11.87
C ALA A 401 -6.96 3.29 -13.38
N SER A 402 -8.23 3.24 -13.78
CA SER A 402 -8.66 3.29 -15.18
C SER A 402 -8.23 4.56 -15.94
N GLN A 403 -7.82 5.61 -15.22
CA GLN A 403 -7.32 6.86 -15.81
C GLN A 403 -5.84 6.81 -16.20
N CYS A 404 -5.10 5.79 -15.75
CA CYS A 404 -3.68 5.67 -16.05
C CYS A 404 -3.45 5.43 -17.55
N PRO A 405 -2.64 6.27 -18.23
CA PRO A 405 -2.43 6.15 -19.67
C PRO A 405 -1.84 4.80 -20.10
N ILE A 406 -1.11 4.15 -19.19
CA ILE A 406 -0.47 2.85 -19.44
C ILE A 406 -1.12 1.72 -18.65
N ILE A 407 -2.37 1.86 -18.22
CA ILE A 407 -3.08 0.76 -17.56
C ILE A 407 -3.15 -0.45 -18.50
N HIS A 408 -2.88 -1.62 -17.95
CA HIS A 408 -2.90 -2.85 -18.73
C HIS A 408 -4.34 -3.24 -19.08
N PRO A 409 -4.67 -3.68 -20.31
CA PRO A 409 -6.04 -4.10 -20.67
C PRO A 409 -6.62 -5.22 -19.79
N LYS A 410 -5.77 -6.06 -19.22
CA LYS A 410 -6.15 -7.15 -18.29
C LYS A 410 -6.02 -6.80 -16.80
N TRP A 411 -5.99 -5.52 -16.45
CA TRP A 411 -5.76 -5.13 -15.04
C TRP A 411 -6.88 -5.57 -14.08
N GLU A 412 -8.07 -5.82 -14.60
CA GLU A 412 -9.23 -6.39 -13.86
C GLU A 412 -9.56 -7.83 -14.26
N ASP A 413 -8.70 -8.50 -15.02
CA ASP A 413 -8.95 -9.90 -15.42
C ASP A 413 -8.93 -10.80 -14.17
N LYS A 414 -10.03 -11.51 -13.94
CA LYS A 414 -10.20 -12.42 -12.79
C LYS A 414 -9.20 -13.58 -12.79
N LYS A 415 -8.66 -13.95 -13.95
CA LYS A 415 -7.62 -14.98 -14.07
C LYS A 415 -6.23 -14.44 -13.66
N GLY A 416 -6.08 -13.12 -13.62
CA GLY A 416 -4.82 -12.46 -13.39
C GLY A 416 -3.84 -12.63 -14.55
N VAL A 417 -2.59 -12.20 -14.30
CA VAL A 417 -1.49 -12.24 -15.27
C VAL A 417 -0.40 -13.20 -14.79
N PRO A 418 0.24 -14.00 -15.68
CA PRO A 418 1.25 -14.99 -15.27
C PRO A 418 2.55 -14.31 -14.90
N ILE A 419 3.09 -14.59 -13.71
CA ILE A 419 4.29 -13.96 -13.18
C ILE A 419 5.52 -14.79 -13.47
N SER A 420 6.55 -14.15 -14.06
CA SER A 420 7.83 -14.77 -14.40
C SER A 420 8.95 -14.43 -13.41
N ALA A 421 8.85 -13.29 -12.72
CA ALA A 421 9.87 -12.87 -11.76
C ALA A 421 9.28 -12.12 -10.55
N PHE A 422 9.92 -12.33 -9.41
CA PHE A 422 9.87 -11.44 -8.26
C PHE A 422 11.13 -10.57 -8.19
N ILE A 423 10.95 -9.29 -7.90
CA ILE A 423 12.05 -8.34 -7.78
C ILE A 423 11.97 -7.70 -6.39
N PHE A 424 12.94 -7.97 -5.55
CA PHE A 424 13.12 -7.26 -4.29
C PHE A 424 14.12 -6.12 -4.46
N GLY A 425 14.04 -5.10 -3.61
CA GLY A 425 15.02 -4.03 -3.62
C GLY A 425 14.81 -3.04 -2.49
N GLY A 426 15.77 -2.16 -2.31
CA GLY A 426 15.73 -1.11 -1.29
C GLY A 426 16.76 -0.03 -1.59
N ARG A 427 16.69 1.07 -0.86
CA ARG A 427 17.65 2.18 -0.98
C ARG A 427 18.93 1.82 -0.23
N ARG A 428 19.95 1.38 -0.96
CA ARG A 428 21.26 0.99 -0.41
C ARG A 428 22.36 1.87 -1.06
N PRO A 429 22.85 2.89 -0.37
CA PRO A 429 23.84 3.81 -0.93
C PRO A 429 25.18 3.14 -1.26
N GLN A 430 25.51 2.05 -0.56
CA GLN A 430 26.82 1.39 -0.66
C GLN A 430 26.68 -0.12 -0.81
N GLY A 431 27.69 -0.77 -1.38
CA GLY A 431 27.98 -2.19 -1.32
C GLY A 431 27.07 -3.11 -2.15
N VAL A 432 25.78 -2.80 -2.25
CA VAL A 432 24.81 -3.65 -2.96
C VAL A 432 24.83 -3.33 -4.46
N PRO A 433 25.02 -4.33 -5.34
CA PRO A 433 25.09 -4.12 -6.78
C PRO A 433 23.74 -3.70 -7.38
N LEU A 434 23.78 -3.16 -8.60
CA LEU A 434 22.59 -2.69 -9.33
C LEU A 434 21.50 -3.76 -9.45
N VAL A 435 21.92 -5.01 -9.75
CA VAL A 435 21.00 -6.15 -9.84
C VAL A 435 21.78 -7.46 -9.63
N PHE A 436 21.10 -8.45 -9.04
CA PHE A 436 21.52 -9.85 -9.06
C PHE A 436 20.31 -10.80 -9.04
N GLU A 437 20.49 -12.00 -9.59
CA GLU A 437 19.52 -13.10 -9.55
C GLU A 437 19.89 -14.07 -8.44
N SER A 438 18.92 -14.54 -7.67
CA SER A 438 19.13 -15.58 -6.65
C SER A 438 19.52 -16.93 -7.28
N PHE A 439 20.19 -17.81 -6.51
CA PHE A 439 20.57 -19.15 -6.98
C PHE A 439 19.37 -20.09 -7.17
N GLY A 440 18.26 -19.80 -6.54
CA GLY A 440 17.03 -20.58 -6.59
C GLY A 440 16.01 -20.03 -5.61
N TRP A 441 14.90 -20.76 -5.41
CA TRP A 441 13.78 -20.31 -4.62
C TRP A 441 14.14 -20.04 -3.15
N GLU A 442 14.72 -21.02 -2.47
CA GLU A 442 15.12 -20.90 -1.06
C GLU A 442 16.07 -19.73 -0.81
N HIS A 443 17.08 -19.59 -1.67
CA HIS A 443 18.02 -18.47 -1.62
C HIS A 443 17.27 -17.14 -1.88
N GLY A 444 16.35 -17.11 -2.83
CA GLY A 444 15.54 -15.94 -3.16
C GLY A 444 14.63 -15.52 -2.00
N VAL A 445 14.02 -16.47 -1.30
CA VAL A 445 13.23 -16.19 -0.09
C VAL A 445 14.11 -15.59 1.01
N MET A 446 15.33 -16.11 1.17
CA MET A 446 16.32 -15.51 2.09
C MET A 446 16.70 -14.08 1.67
N VAL A 447 16.93 -13.82 0.38
CA VAL A 447 17.21 -12.47 -0.15
C VAL A 447 16.05 -11.52 0.16
N GLY A 448 14.80 -11.95 -0.06
CA GLY A 448 13.61 -11.17 0.31
C GLY A 448 13.51 -10.91 1.82
N ALA A 449 13.78 -11.92 2.65
CA ALA A 449 13.79 -11.79 4.11
C ALA A 449 14.87 -10.82 4.63
N CYS A 450 15.93 -10.59 3.86
CA CYS A 450 17.05 -9.70 4.18
C CYS A 450 16.92 -8.29 3.57
N VAL A 451 15.79 -7.93 2.97
CA VAL A 451 15.59 -6.59 2.39
C VAL A 451 15.82 -5.51 3.45
N LYS A 452 16.64 -4.54 3.08
CA LYS A 452 16.97 -3.36 3.89
C LYS A 452 16.88 -2.10 3.05
N SER A 453 16.57 -0.99 3.68
CA SER A 453 16.50 0.32 3.01
C SER A 453 16.85 1.45 3.95
N GLU A 454 17.37 2.56 3.43
CA GLU A 454 17.41 3.80 4.21
C GLU A 454 16.00 4.17 4.67
N ALA A 455 15.89 4.61 5.92
CA ALA A 455 14.65 5.14 6.47
C ALA A 455 14.22 6.39 5.70
N THR A 456 12.93 6.53 5.46
CA THR A 456 12.33 7.66 4.76
C THR A 456 11.31 8.37 5.63
N ALA A 457 10.90 9.59 5.25
CA ALA A 457 9.89 10.37 5.96
C ALA A 457 8.51 9.71 6.08
N ALA A 458 8.30 8.58 5.40
CA ALA A 458 7.07 7.78 5.52
C ALA A 458 7.02 6.93 6.80
N ALA A 459 8.17 6.74 7.48
CA ALA A 459 8.28 6.02 8.75
C ALA A 459 8.42 7.01 9.92
N GLU A 460 8.06 6.58 11.12
CA GLU A 460 8.14 7.38 12.36
C GLU A 460 9.58 7.78 12.76
N PHE A 461 10.59 7.44 11.96
CA PHE A 461 12.02 7.62 12.28
C PHE A 461 12.64 8.81 11.55
N LYS A 462 13.45 9.58 12.27
CA LYS A 462 14.24 10.70 11.75
C LYS A 462 15.70 10.28 11.60
N GLY A 463 16.25 10.37 10.37
CA GLY A 463 17.69 10.20 10.10
C GLY A 463 18.00 9.24 8.94
N LYS A 464 19.25 9.25 8.48
CA LYS A 464 19.78 8.33 7.46
C LYS A 464 20.23 7.02 8.13
N GLN A 465 19.30 6.16 8.49
CA GLN A 465 19.58 4.85 9.06
C GLN A 465 19.09 3.77 8.11
N ILE A 466 19.90 2.73 7.91
CA ILE A 466 19.46 1.53 7.21
C ILE A 466 18.55 0.72 8.13
N MET A 467 17.36 0.42 7.67
CA MET A 467 16.35 -0.34 8.42
C MET A 467 15.99 -1.63 7.67
N HIS A 468 15.76 -2.69 8.42
CA HIS A 468 15.21 -3.92 7.89
C HIS A 468 13.74 -3.76 7.55
N ASP A 469 13.38 -4.17 6.36
CA ASP A 469 12.00 -4.28 5.90
C ASP A 469 11.81 -5.60 5.12
N PRO A 470 11.81 -6.74 5.85
CA PRO A 470 11.73 -8.06 5.26
C PRO A 470 10.57 -8.17 4.28
N MET A 471 10.83 -8.64 3.05
CA MET A 471 9.90 -8.77 1.93
C MET A 471 9.18 -7.44 1.55
N ALA A 472 9.64 -6.28 2.07
CA ALA A 472 8.91 -5.00 2.06
C ALA A 472 7.51 -5.11 2.71
N MET A 473 7.32 -6.06 3.62
CA MET A 473 6.05 -6.43 4.23
C MET A 473 5.95 -6.08 5.72
N ARG A 474 7.04 -5.59 6.35
CA ARG A 474 7.07 -5.39 7.81
C ARG A 474 5.85 -4.65 8.38
N PRO A 475 5.37 -3.54 7.83
CA PRO A 475 4.18 -2.85 8.35
C PRO A 475 2.86 -3.56 8.03
N PHE A 476 2.87 -4.56 7.17
CA PHE A 476 1.69 -5.15 6.53
C PHE A 476 1.52 -6.65 6.79
N LEU A 477 2.43 -7.24 7.56
CA LEU A 477 2.32 -8.65 7.95
C LEU A 477 1.03 -8.87 8.76
N GLY A 478 0.33 -9.96 8.46
CA GLY A 478 -0.91 -10.35 9.12
C GLY A 478 -0.76 -11.48 10.13
N TYR A 479 0.41 -12.12 10.20
CA TYR A 479 0.70 -13.23 11.10
C TYR A 479 2.21 -13.40 11.33
N ASN A 480 2.60 -14.37 12.17
CA ASN A 480 3.97 -14.67 12.55
C ASN A 480 4.90 -14.78 11.34
N PHE A 481 5.99 -14.01 11.35
CA PHE A 481 6.89 -13.90 10.21
C PHE A 481 7.66 -15.18 9.91
N GLY A 482 7.96 -15.99 10.90
CA GLY A 482 8.56 -17.32 10.67
C GLY A 482 7.62 -18.21 9.86
N LYS A 483 6.34 -18.27 10.26
CA LYS A 483 5.29 -18.98 9.51
C LYS A 483 5.05 -18.38 8.11
N TYR A 484 5.24 -17.07 7.94
CA TYR A 484 5.18 -16.42 6.64
C TYR A 484 6.31 -16.89 5.70
N LEU A 485 7.53 -16.97 6.21
CA LEU A 485 8.66 -17.52 5.45
C LEU A 485 8.47 -19.00 5.12
N GLU A 486 7.96 -19.80 6.05
CA GLU A 486 7.59 -21.21 5.80
C GLU A 486 6.55 -21.32 4.68
N HIS A 487 5.56 -20.44 4.67
CA HIS A 487 4.54 -20.41 3.62
C HIS A 487 5.17 -20.13 2.25
N TRP A 488 6.06 -19.13 2.13
CA TRP A 488 6.82 -18.86 0.89
C TRP A 488 7.63 -20.09 0.45
N LEU A 489 8.39 -20.68 1.36
CA LEU A 489 9.20 -21.88 1.08
C LEU A 489 8.34 -23.06 0.62
N SER A 490 7.15 -23.23 1.17
CA SER A 490 6.24 -24.33 0.83
C SER A 490 5.65 -24.27 -0.58
N LEU A 491 5.80 -23.16 -1.29
CA LEU A 491 5.28 -22.98 -2.63
C LEU A 491 6.12 -23.69 -3.70
N ASP A 492 7.39 -23.98 -3.44
CA ASP A 492 8.27 -24.74 -4.34
C ASP A 492 8.00 -26.24 -4.22
N LYS A 493 6.87 -26.65 -4.75
CA LYS A 493 6.43 -28.04 -4.80
C LYS A 493 5.68 -28.32 -6.10
N ALA A 494 5.86 -29.51 -6.65
CA ALA A 494 5.11 -29.91 -7.85
C ALA A 494 3.58 -29.79 -7.65
N PRO A 495 2.83 -29.32 -8.65
CA PRO A 495 3.26 -28.96 -10.01
C PRO A 495 3.77 -27.52 -10.17
N ASN A 496 3.92 -26.75 -9.08
CA ASN A 496 4.25 -25.33 -9.13
C ASN A 496 5.59 -25.07 -9.81
N LYS A 497 5.60 -24.06 -10.67
CA LYS A 497 6.78 -23.51 -11.35
C LYS A 497 7.05 -22.13 -10.73
N VAL A 498 7.85 -22.12 -9.68
CA VAL A 498 8.15 -20.88 -8.97
C VAL A 498 8.91 -19.89 -9.85
N PRO A 499 8.52 -18.59 -9.82
CA PRO A 499 9.23 -17.54 -10.55
C PRO A 499 10.68 -17.37 -10.08
N LYS A 500 11.53 -16.81 -10.93
CA LYS A 500 12.87 -16.37 -10.53
C LYS A 500 12.78 -15.19 -9.56
N ILE A 501 13.76 -15.08 -8.67
CA ILE A 501 13.85 -13.99 -7.70
C ILE A 501 15.12 -13.17 -7.96
N PHE A 502 14.93 -11.86 -8.05
CA PHE A 502 15.99 -10.88 -8.28
C PHE A 502 16.02 -9.85 -7.14
N HIS A 503 17.18 -9.22 -6.96
CA HIS A 503 17.33 -8.04 -6.11
C HIS A 503 17.89 -6.89 -6.94
N VAL A 504 17.35 -5.67 -6.74
CA VAL A 504 17.79 -4.45 -7.44
C VAL A 504 18.12 -3.35 -6.45
N ASN A 505 19.06 -2.47 -6.82
CA ASN A 505 19.41 -1.28 -6.05
C ASN A 505 19.71 -0.10 -6.98
N TRP A 506 18.75 0.79 -7.10
CA TRP A 506 18.83 2.01 -7.93
C TRP A 506 19.65 3.15 -7.30
N PHE A 507 20.06 3.01 -6.04
CA PHE A 507 20.44 4.12 -5.15
C PHE A 507 21.90 4.11 -4.72
N ARG A 508 22.72 3.27 -5.32
CA ARG A 508 24.16 3.24 -5.03
C ARG A 508 24.80 4.55 -5.47
N VAL A 509 25.65 5.12 -4.62
CA VAL A 509 26.33 6.39 -4.87
C VAL A 509 27.85 6.21 -4.96
N ASP A 510 28.50 7.15 -5.61
CA ASP A 510 29.96 7.33 -5.61
C ASP A 510 30.45 8.02 -4.32
N ASP A 511 31.75 8.23 -4.23
CA ASP A 511 32.40 8.90 -3.08
C ASP A 511 31.97 10.37 -2.91
N LYS A 512 31.37 10.97 -3.95
CA LYS A 512 30.81 12.34 -3.93
C LYS A 512 29.32 12.36 -3.56
N GLY A 513 28.72 11.19 -3.33
CA GLY A 513 27.30 11.05 -3.04
C GLY A 513 26.40 11.16 -4.28
N GLN A 514 26.94 11.05 -5.51
CA GLN A 514 26.16 11.06 -6.75
C GLN A 514 25.73 9.64 -7.10
N PHE A 515 24.48 9.50 -7.60
CA PHE A 515 23.99 8.19 -8.01
C PHE A 515 24.81 7.61 -9.17
N LEU A 516 25.22 6.35 -9.02
CA LEU A 516 25.93 5.60 -10.07
C LEU A 516 25.01 5.16 -11.21
N TRP A 517 23.70 5.07 -10.96
CA TRP A 517 22.67 4.68 -11.92
C TRP A 517 21.68 5.83 -12.12
N PRO A 518 21.30 6.17 -13.36
CA PRO A 518 20.40 7.29 -13.63
C PRO A 518 18.97 7.05 -13.12
N GLY A 519 18.53 5.80 -12.98
CA GLY A 519 17.20 5.47 -12.50
C GLY A 519 16.08 5.76 -13.49
N PHE A 520 14.86 5.90 -12.98
CA PHE A 520 13.66 6.21 -13.77
C PHE A 520 13.51 5.33 -15.04
N GLY A 521 13.33 5.95 -16.21
CA GLY A 521 13.19 5.27 -17.49
C GLY A 521 14.30 4.31 -17.85
N ASP A 522 15.53 4.53 -17.34
CA ASP A 522 16.67 3.65 -17.60
C ASP A 522 16.63 2.34 -16.80
N ASN A 523 15.75 2.22 -15.80
CA ASN A 523 15.51 0.96 -15.12
C ASN A 523 15.00 -0.14 -16.08
N ILE A 524 14.40 0.24 -17.20
CA ILE A 524 14.01 -0.70 -18.26
C ILE A 524 15.18 -1.56 -18.77
N ARG A 525 16.40 -1.05 -18.74
CA ARG A 525 17.61 -1.75 -19.19
C ARG A 525 17.96 -2.93 -18.27
N VAL A 526 17.71 -2.77 -16.98
CA VAL A 526 17.84 -3.83 -15.98
C VAL A 526 16.67 -4.81 -16.10
N LEU A 527 15.45 -4.29 -16.31
CA LEU A 527 14.28 -5.14 -16.55
C LEU A 527 14.42 -5.98 -17.82
N ASP A 528 15.03 -5.46 -18.90
CA ASP A 528 15.39 -6.23 -20.09
C ASP A 528 16.29 -7.42 -19.75
N TRP A 529 17.33 -7.18 -18.93
CA TRP A 529 18.20 -8.27 -18.47
C TRP A 529 17.42 -9.32 -17.67
N ILE A 530 16.54 -8.90 -16.75
CA ILE A 530 15.68 -9.78 -15.97
C ILE A 530 14.76 -10.62 -16.88
N VAL A 531 14.10 -9.99 -17.85
CA VAL A 531 13.20 -10.66 -18.81
C VAL A 531 13.97 -11.74 -19.58
N ARG A 532 15.12 -11.41 -20.15
CA ARG A 532 15.96 -12.36 -20.89
C ARG A 532 16.46 -13.50 -19.99
N ARG A 533 16.77 -13.23 -18.73
CA ARG A 533 17.08 -14.29 -17.75
C ARG A 533 15.90 -15.22 -17.49
N CYS A 534 14.68 -14.70 -17.44
CA CYS A 534 13.45 -15.50 -17.31
C CYS A 534 13.18 -16.33 -18.58
N GLU A 535 13.57 -15.83 -19.74
CA GLU A 535 13.48 -16.54 -21.02
C GLU A 535 14.54 -17.63 -21.22
N GLY A 536 15.51 -17.74 -20.31
CA GLY A 536 16.55 -18.76 -20.34
C GLY A 536 17.74 -18.40 -21.24
N GLU A 537 17.93 -17.12 -21.60
CA GLU A 537 19.09 -16.70 -22.37
C GLU A 537 20.38 -17.01 -21.62
N GLU A 538 21.28 -17.74 -22.27
CA GLU A 538 22.54 -18.22 -21.69
C GLU A 538 23.65 -17.14 -21.76
N ASN A 539 24.72 -17.37 -20.99
CA ASN A 539 25.95 -16.55 -20.98
C ASN A 539 25.78 -15.06 -20.61
N MET A 540 24.68 -14.69 -20.00
CA MET A 540 24.37 -13.31 -19.57
C MET A 540 24.78 -13.00 -18.14
N SER A 541 25.19 -13.98 -17.38
CA SER A 541 25.49 -13.82 -15.96
C SER A 541 26.80 -14.49 -15.57
N ILE A 542 27.36 -14.01 -14.47
CA ILE A 542 28.48 -14.63 -13.77
C ILE A 542 28.06 -14.97 -12.35
N LYS A 543 28.53 -16.10 -11.83
CA LYS A 543 28.30 -16.50 -10.44
C LYS A 543 29.10 -15.59 -9.51
N SER A 544 28.50 -15.20 -8.40
CA SER A 544 29.14 -14.45 -7.31
C SER A 544 28.70 -15.04 -5.97
N PRO A 545 29.30 -14.65 -4.82
CA PRO A 545 28.89 -15.16 -3.51
C PRO A 545 27.42 -14.89 -3.14
N ILE A 546 26.80 -13.86 -3.72
CA ILE A 546 25.44 -13.40 -3.36
C ILE A 546 24.37 -13.76 -4.41
N GLY A 547 24.75 -14.38 -5.52
CA GLY A 547 23.84 -14.70 -6.63
C GLY A 547 24.53 -14.56 -7.98
N HIS A 548 23.73 -14.51 -9.06
CA HIS A 548 24.22 -14.31 -10.41
C HIS A 548 24.20 -12.82 -10.76
N LEU A 549 25.36 -12.21 -10.99
CA LEU A 549 25.51 -10.84 -11.47
C LEU A 549 25.44 -10.80 -13.00
N PRO A 550 25.01 -9.66 -13.61
CA PRO A 550 25.14 -9.47 -15.04
C PRO A 550 26.59 -9.57 -15.51
N LYS A 551 26.82 -10.27 -16.60
CA LYS A 551 28.10 -10.27 -17.30
C LYS A 551 28.30 -8.91 -17.98
N LYS A 552 29.50 -8.36 -17.96
CA LYS A 552 29.81 -7.09 -18.64
C LYS A 552 29.37 -7.14 -20.11
N GLY A 553 28.56 -6.17 -20.53
CA GLY A 553 27.94 -6.11 -21.85
C GLY A 553 26.57 -6.80 -21.97
N SER A 554 26.04 -7.48 -20.93
CA SER A 554 24.72 -8.10 -20.96
C SER A 554 23.58 -7.12 -20.70
N ILE A 555 23.85 -5.96 -20.12
CA ILE A 555 22.91 -4.85 -19.99
C ILE A 555 23.18 -3.83 -21.09
N ASN A 556 22.15 -3.38 -21.80
CA ASN A 556 22.27 -2.36 -22.84
C ASN A 556 22.52 -0.99 -22.20
N LEU A 557 23.74 -0.47 -22.33
CA LEU A 557 24.16 0.85 -21.83
C LEU A 557 24.23 1.93 -22.94
N ASN A 558 23.80 1.62 -24.16
CA ASN A 558 23.86 2.56 -25.28
C ASN A 558 23.07 3.84 -24.98
N GLY A 559 23.69 4.99 -25.25
CA GLY A 559 23.08 6.30 -25.01
C GLY A 559 23.18 6.79 -23.55
N LEU A 560 23.67 5.95 -22.62
CA LEU A 560 24.07 6.43 -21.30
C LEU A 560 25.48 7.02 -21.37
N GLY A 561 25.73 8.05 -20.57
CA GLY A 561 27.06 8.61 -20.41
C GLY A 561 28.06 7.59 -19.86
N LYS A 562 29.23 8.05 -19.43
CA LYS A 562 30.24 7.17 -18.84
C LYS A 562 29.73 6.63 -17.50
N LEU A 563 29.33 5.36 -17.50
CA LEU A 563 28.99 4.61 -16.29
C LEU A 563 30.21 3.78 -15.84
N ASP A 564 30.43 3.75 -14.53
CA ASP A 564 31.43 2.89 -13.93
C ASP A 564 30.81 1.52 -13.60
N TRP A 565 30.99 0.57 -14.54
CA TRP A 565 30.47 -0.79 -14.38
C TRP A 565 31.05 -1.49 -13.15
N ASP A 566 32.33 -1.27 -12.89
CA ASP A 566 33.02 -1.97 -11.81
C ASP A 566 32.56 -1.46 -10.45
N GLN A 567 32.30 -0.16 -10.32
CA GLN A 567 31.63 0.38 -9.12
C GLN A 567 30.19 -0.11 -8.97
N LEU A 568 29.40 -0.18 -10.05
CA LEU A 568 28.01 -0.64 -10.00
C LEU A 568 27.87 -2.10 -9.53
N PHE A 569 28.83 -2.95 -9.86
CA PHE A 569 28.77 -4.39 -9.59
C PHE A 569 29.85 -4.91 -8.63
N SER A 570 30.68 -4.03 -8.06
CA SER A 570 31.65 -4.43 -7.05
C SER A 570 30.97 -4.97 -5.78
N LEU A 571 31.59 -5.98 -5.20
CA LEU A 571 31.17 -6.62 -3.95
C LEU A 571 32.28 -6.43 -2.90
N PRO A 572 32.32 -5.30 -2.17
CA PRO A 572 33.34 -5.09 -1.14
C PRO A 572 33.20 -6.13 -0.03
N LYS A 573 34.25 -6.89 0.25
CA LYS A 573 34.24 -8.00 1.22
C LYS A 573 33.76 -7.57 2.59
N HIS A 574 34.38 -6.55 3.18
CA HIS A 574 34.00 -6.06 4.50
C HIS A 574 32.53 -5.66 4.61
N TYR A 575 31.99 -5.05 3.53
CA TYR A 575 30.59 -4.66 3.50
C TYR A 575 29.68 -5.91 3.56
N TRP A 576 29.97 -6.91 2.75
CA TRP A 576 29.13 -8.09 2.66
C TRP A 576 29.27 -9.03 3.87
N GLU A 577 30.44 -9.11 4.50
CA GLU A 577 30.62 -9.78 5.78
C GLU A 577 29.74 -9.13 6.85
N ALA A 578 29.83 -7.81 7.00
CA ALA A 578 29.04 -7.05 7.97
C ALA A 578 27.53 -7.13 7.69
N ASP A 579 27.12 -7.01 6.41
CA ASP A 579 25.71 -7.05 5.99
C ASP A 579 25.07 -8.43 6.21
N ASN A 580 25.81 -9.50 5.93
CA ASN A 580 25.37 -10.87 6.16
C ASN A 580 25.26 -11.19 7.67
N ASP A 581 26.24 -10.78 8.47
CA ASP A 581 26.23 -10.99 9.90
C ASP A 581 25.11 -10.20 10.58
N GLU A 582 24.90 -8.97 10.17
CA GLU A 582 23.83 -8.13 10.68
C GLU A 582 22.45 -8.68 10.30
N SER A 583 22.27 -9.18 9.07
CA SER A 583 21.03 -9.85 8.64
C SER A 583 20.77 -11.12 9.45
N ARG A 584 21.80 -11.92 9.67
CA ARG A 584 21.72 -13.13 10.50
C ARG A 584 21.35 -12.79 11.95
N HIS A 585 21.99 -11.78 12.52
CA HIS A 585 21.69 -11.32 13.87
C HIS A 585 20.25 -10.82 13.99
N PHE A 586 19.82 -9.96 13.07
CA PHE A 586 18.46 -9.42 13.03
C PHE A 586 17.40 -10.54 12.95
N LEU A 587 17.52 -11.46 12.00
CA LEU A 587 16.52 -12.52 11.82
C LEU A 587 16.51 -13.47 13.03
N ASN A 588 17.67 -13.82 13.61
CA ASN A 588 17.71 -14.62 14.83
C ASN A 588 17.08 -13.90 16.02
N GLN A 589 17.27 -12.59 16.15
CA GLN A 589 16.70 -11.81 17.24
C GLN A 589 15.20 -11.57 17.07
N GLN A 590 14.74 -11.27 15.85
CA GLN A 590 13.38 -10.82 15.60
C GLN A 590 12.41 -11.91 15.17
N VAL A 591 12.90 -13.07 14.76
CA VAL A 591 12.10 -14.25 14.38
C VAL A 591 12.35 -15.41 15.35
N GLY A 592 13.54 -15.47 15.94
CA GLY A 592 13.88 -16.40 17.02
C GLY A 592 13.73 -17.87 16.59
N GLU A 593 13.04 -18.65 17.41
CA GLU A 593 12.85 -20.08 17.18
C GLU A 593 12.04 -20.39 15.92
N ASP A 594 11.16 -19.48 15.52
CA ASP A 594 10.30 -19.65 14.34
C ASP A 594 11.04 -19.39 13.00
N LEU A 595 12.31 -18.95 13.04
CA LEU A 595 13.06 -18.75 11.79
C LEU A 595 13.30 -20.12 11.11
N PRO A 596 12.83 -20.33 9.85
CA PRO A 596 13.01 -21.60 9.17
C PRO A 596 14.48 -22.02 9.06
N LYS A 597 14.76 -23.31 9.27
CA LYS A 597 16.10 -23.87 9.19
C LYS A 597 16.77 -23.57 7.85
N VAL A 598 16.02 -23.67 6.77
CA VAL A 598 16.49 -23.37 5.40
C VAL A 598 17.06 -21.95 5.30
N ILE A 599 16.38 -20.96 5.88
CA ILE A 599 16.85 -19.55 5.85
C ILE A 599 18.18 -19.42 6.63
N ARG A 600 18.31 -20.09 7.79
CA ARG A 600 19.58 -20.11 8.55
C ARG A 600 20.71 -20.73 7.74
N GLU A 601 20.42 -21.82 7.03
CA GLU A 601 21.39 -22.53 6.20
C GLU A 601 21.80 -21.68 4.98
N GLN A 602 20.87 -20.98 4.33
CA GLN A 602 21.17 -20.07 3.22
C GLN A 602 22.06 -18.89 3.67
N LEU A 603 21.78 -18.29 4.82
CA LEU A 603 22.60 -17.21 5.40
C LEU A 603 24.02 -17.69 5.76
N LYS A 604 24.13 -18.90 6.33
CA LYS A 604 25.43 -19.51 6.63
C LYS A 604 26.23 -19.79 5.35
N ALA A 605 25.57 -20.38 4.35
CA ALA A 605 26.20 -20.67 3.06
C ALA A 605 26.63 -19.39 2.32
N GLN A 606 25.87 -18.31 2.42
CA GLN A 606 26.26 -17.03 1.87
C GLN A 606 27.49 -16.47 2.57
N GLY A 607 27.57 -16.54 3.90
CA GLY A 607 28.76 -16.12 4.66
C GLY A 607 30.01 -16.89 4.25
N GLN A 608 29.91 -18.22 4.08
CA GLN A 608 31.01 -19.06 3.59
C GLN A 608 31.48 -18.64 2.18
N ARG A 609 30.57 -18.43 1.24
CA ARG A 609 30.92 -17.96 -0.11
C ARG A 609 31.58 -16.58 -0.09
N ILE A 610 31.12 -15.65 0.78
CA ILE A 610 31.73 -14.33 0.94
C ILE A 610 33.17 -14.46 1.43
N GLU A 611 33.40 -15.31 2.44
CA GLU A 611 34.74 -15.55 3.01
C GLU A 611 35.70 -16.16 1.98
N GLU A 612 35.23 -17.15 1.20
CA GLU A 612 36.05 -17.93 0.26
C GLU A 612 36.30 -17.21 -1.08
N GLU A 613 35.31 -16.47 -1.60
CA GLU A 613 35.34 -15.97 -2.99
C GLU A 613 35.64 -14.45 -3.07
N LEU A 614 35.50 -13.66 -2.00
CA LEU A 614 35.83 -12.25 -2.00
C LEU A 614 37.20 -11.99 -1.37
N PHE A 615 37.92 -11.05 -1.97
CA PHE A 615 39.23 -10.59 -1.48
C PHE A 615 39.13 -9.14 -1.00
N TYR A 616 40.01 -8.74 -0.09
CA TYR A 616 40.07 -7.40 0.47
C TYR A 616 40.59 -6.37 -0.54
#